data_acf063945214a93fc09f713993a0fb99
#
_entry.id   acf063945214a93fc09f713993a0fb99
#
_cell.length_a   1.000
_cell.length_b   1.000
_cell.length_c   1.000
_cell.angle_alpha   90.00
_cell.angle_beta   90.00
_cell.angle_gamma   90.00
#
_symmetry.space_group_name_H-M   'P 1'
#
loop_
_entity.id
_entity.type
_entity.pdbx_description
1 polymer ?
#
loop_
_entity_poly.entity_id
_entity_poly.type
_entity_poly.pdbx_seq_one_letter_code
_entity_poly.pdbx_strand_id
1 'polypeptide(L)'
;MRPYGKVSLWSRIAGAVNRMYQRMLSRMPQLMKEIHKLVFSGHGVWYITVVLFVAIYFSGNGYMTYTDTEILKDEMYLEHGGKDKEYIREYTNEKLTDLKNAMAALNELIAEKDSGNVSDDWEDRYYDANGEYQYARVRAGYVQEFADKLEYLDGVKEQYGVDAWLISERGYAEIIGSNSVVRETIILITLVAVIMLMAQENIEIEYTTGVEYILNSSVNGRKSRKIKKYISLIIFALVLCAVTYGIEYYCMYHRYGMPYMQAPSLSLQVISDKFGKGIYSLPAVKKLVISMSVGGFIAFKTVIYILCVCIAANAGLLMSYLTKGKINRAFNIAVIVLMIVVFGYIRIKLL
;
A
#
# COMPACT_ATOMS: atom_id res chain seq x y z
N MET A 1 62.53 29.16 -1.06
CA MET A 1 61.66 28.73 0.07
C MET A 1 60.22 28.86 -0.34
N ARG A 2 59.48 27.78 -0.46
CA ARG A 2 58.05 27.82 -0.73
C ARG A 2 57.30 28.02 0.59
N PRO A 3 56.37 28.95 0.71
CA PRO A 3 55.62 29.13 1.93
C PRO A 3 54.73 27.94 2.19
N TYR A 4 54.86 27.30 3.33
CA TYR A 4 53.96 26.29 3.83
C TYR A 4 52.57 26.93 3.98
N GLY A 5 51.67 26.65 3.07
CA GLY A 5 50.28 27.11 3.10
C GLY A 5 49.61 26.61 4.40
N LYS A 6 49.05 27.54 5.16
CA LYS A 6 48.28 27.22 6.38
C LYS A 6 47.12 26.32 6.00
N VAL A 7 47.21 25.06 6.42
CA VAL A 7 46.12 24.09 6.28
C VAL A 7 44.86 24.65 6.96
N SER A 8 43.81 24.89 6.21
CA SER A 8 42.60 25.50 6.73
C SER A 8 41.99 24.68 7.88
N LEU A 9 41.35 25.35 8.83
CA LEU A 9 40.68 24.70 9.97
C LEU A 9 39.68 23.60 9.45
N TRP A 10 38.98 23.89 8.38
CA TRP A 10 38.05 22.97 7.73
C TRP A 10 38.73 21.69 7.22
N SER A 11 39.90 21.78 6.62
CA SER A 11 40.66 20.60 6.16
C SER A 11 41.17 19.73 7.32
N ARG A 12 41.49 20.35 8.47
CA ARG A 12 41.85 19.61 9.70
C ARG A 12 40.65 18.89 10.31
N ILE A 13 39.47 19.55 10.37
CA ILE A 13 38.23 18.95 10.84
C ILE A 13 37.80 17.81 9.92
N ALA A 14 37.76 18.02 8.61
CA ALA A 14 37.43 16.98 7.62
C ALA A 14 38.38 15.78 7.72
N GLY A 15 39.69 16.03 7.91
CA GLY A 15 40.67 14.97 8.12
C GLY A 15 40.47 14.19 9.43
N ALA A 16 40.05 14.87 10.52
CA ALA A 16 39.75 14.21 11.79
C ALA A 16 38.47 13.33 11.69
N VAL A 17 37.41 13.89 11.09
CA VAL A 17 36.15 13.16 10.83
C VAL A 17 36.41 11.95 9.96
N ASN A 18 37.18 12.09 8.89
CA ASN A 18 37.52 10.96 8.01
C ASN A 18 38.32 9.85 8.74
N ARG A 19 39.30 10.25 9.60
CA ARG A 19 40.04 9.25 10.41
C ARG A 19 39.12 8.52 11.41
N MET A 20 38.19 9.22 12.05
CA MET A 20 37.25 8.63 12.97
C MET A 20 36.32 7.65 12.22
N TYR A 21 35.82 8.04 11.06
CA TYR A 21 35.02 7.24 10.18
C TYR A 21 35.74 5.95 9.70
N GLN A 22 37.00 6.05 9.26
CA GLN A 22 37.81 4.90 8.86
C GLN A 22 38.07 3.93 10.02
N ARG A 23 38.29 4.45 11.24
CA ARG A 23 38.42 3.62 12.44
C ARG A 23 37.12 2.88 12.79
N MET A 24 35.99 3.53 12.64
CA MET A 24 34.67 2.91 12.82
C MET A 24 34.43 1.80 11.80
N LEU A 25 34.69 2.09 10.52
CA LEU A 25 34.56 1.10 9.43
C LEU A 25 35.49 -0.10 9.62
N SER A 26 36.72 0.11 10.09
CA SER A 26 37.66 -1.02 10.30
C SER A 26 37.19 -2.02 11.36
N ARG A 27 36.41 -1.55 12.35
CA ARG A 27 35.85 -2.37 13.44
C ARG A 27 34.51 -3.03 13.11
N MET A 28 33.84 -2.60 12.03
CA MET A 28 32.55 -3.18 11.63
C MET A 28 32.71 -4.62 11.13
N PRO A 29 31.74 -5.51 11.43
CA PRO A 29 31.64 -6.81 10.79
C PRO A 29 31.60 -6.69 9.26
N GLN A 30 32.11 -7.67 8.55
CA GLN A 30 32.20 -7.62 7.08
C GLN A 30 30.82 -7.44 6.40
N LEU A 31 29.75 -8.01 6.98
CA LEU A 31 28.39 -7.84 6.48
C LEU A 31 27.94 -6.36 6.54
N MET A 32 28.23 -5.68 7.65
CA MET A 32 27.93 -4.27 7.81
C MET A 32 28.74 -3.38 6.85
N LYS A 33 29.96 -3.78 6.52
CA LYS A 33 30.77 -3.09 5.49
C LYS A 33 30.14 -3.21 4.10
N GLU A 34 29.58 -4.37 3.76
CA GLU A 34 28.87 -4.53 2.48
C GLU A 34 27.57 -3.70 2.43
N ILE A 35 26.80 -3.67 3.52
CA ILE A 35 25.61 -2.79 3.60
C ILE A 35 26.02 -1.32 3.50
N HIS A 36 27.05 -0.93 4.24
CA HIS A 36 27.57 0.45 4.19
C HIS A 36 28.01 0.83 2.76
N LYS A 37 28.66 -0.11 2.07
CA LYS A 37 29.07 0.07 0.68
C LYS A 37 27.85 0.24 -0.25
N LEU A 38 26.78 -0.54 -0.08
CA LEU A 38 25.53 -0.39 -0.85
C LEU A 38 24.93 1.00 -0.69
N VAL A 39 24.98 1.57 0.52
CA VAL A 39 24.36 2.87 0.81
C VAL A 39 25.26 4.03 0.37
N PHE A 40 26.55 3.99 0.69
CA PHE A 40 27.45 5.16 0.60
C PHE A 40 28.45 5.09 -0.56
N SER A 41 28.56 3.97 -1.28
CA SER A 41 29.37 3.91 -2.50
C SER A 41 28.46 4.01 -3.74
N GLY A 42 28.94 4.71 -4.76
CA GLY A 42 28.16 4.96 -5.96
C GLY A 42 26.96 5.90 -5.71
N HIS A 43 25.81 5.53 -6.25
CA HIS A 43 24.59 6.35 -6.19
C HIS A 43 23.58 5.86 -5.12
N GLY A 44 24.00 5.01 -4.17
CA GLY A 44 23.09 4.37 -3.21
C GLY A 44 22.21 5.34 -2.43
N VAL A 45 22.77 6.44 -1.92
CA VAL A 45 22.00 7.49 -1.21
C VAL A 45 20.93 8.10 -2.12
N TRP A 46 21.25 8.38 -3.39
CA TRP A 46 20.30 8.92 -4.35
C TRP A 46 19.16 7.95 -4.63
N TYR A 47 19.46 6.66 -4.79
CA TYR A 47 18.44 5.63 -5.01
C TYR A 47 17.48 5.51 -3.82
N ILE A 48 18.00 5.52 -2.60
CA ILE A 48 17.17 5.52 -1.39
C ILE A 48 16.28 6.77 -1.36
N THR A 49 16.86 7.95 -1.63
CA THR A 49 16.13 9.21 -1.66
C THR A 49 14.98 9.17 -2.68
N VAL A 50 15.22 8.63 -3.88
CA VAL A 50 14.17 8.48 -4.91
C VAL A 50 13.04 7.56 -4.42
N VAL A 51 13.36 6.40 -3.83
CA VAL A 51 12.35 5.48 -3.29
C VAL A 51 11.52 6.15 -2.20
N LEU A 52 12.16 6.81 -1.25
CA LEU A 52 11.47 7.49 -0.15
C LEU A 52 10.62 8.65 -0.66
N PHE A 53 11.13 9.43 -1.61
CA PHE A 53 10.37 10.51 -2.23
C PHE A 53 9.12 9.97 -2.93
N VAL A 54 9.26 8.92 -3.74
CA VAL A 54 8.12 8.26 -4.42
C VAL A 54 7.12 7.73 -3.40
N ALA A 55 7.58 7.04 -2.36
CA ALA A 55 6.70 6.51 -1.31
C ALA A 55 5.91 7.63 -0.62
N ILE A 56 6.58 8.69 -0.17
CA ILE A 56 5.94 9.84 0.51
C ILE A 56 5.00 10.58 -0.44
N TYR A 57 5.42 10.85 -1.69
CA TYR A 57 4.63 11.59 -2.65
C TYR A 57 3.34 10.86 -3.00
N PHE A 58 3.41 9.59 -3.37
CA PHE A 58 2.24 8.82 -3.79
C PHE A 58 1.36 8.37 -2.61
N SER A 59 1.92 8.20 -1.42
CA SER A 59 1.14 7.89 -0.21
C SER A 59 0.57 9.15 0.47
N GLY A 60 1.24 10.30 0.32
CA GLY A 60 0.84 11.57 0.92
C GLY A 60 -0.22 12.35 0.13
N ASN A 61 -0.24 12.22 -1.20
CA ASN A 61 -1.04 13.07 -2.10
C ASN A 61 -2.46 12.56 -2.43
N GLY A 62 -2.94 11.50 -1.81
CA GLY A 62 -4.35 11.08 -1.99
C GLY A 62 -5.29 12.08 -1.30
N TYR A 63 -5.70 13.13 -1.98
CA TYR A 63 -6.72 14.05 -1.49
C TYR A 63 -8.09 13.47 -1.83
N MET A 64 -8.75 12.86 -0.85
CA MET A 64 -10.20 12.78 -0.88
C MET A 64 -10.75 13.94 -0.06
N THR A 65 -11.48 14.83 -0.69
CA THR A 65 -12.36 15.78 -0.01
C THR A 65 -13.49 14.97 0.59
N TYR A 66 -13.57 14.95 1.90
CA TYR A 66 -14.66 14.32 2.62
C TYR A 66 -15.91 15.21 2.53
N THR A 67 -17.00 14.66 2.09
CA THR A 67 -18.31 15.29 2.25
C THR A 67 -18.78 15.03 3.68
N ASP A 68 -19.55 15.97 4.26
CA ASP A 68 -20.13 15.82 5.62
C ASP A 68 -20.87 14.50 5.78
N THR A 69 -21.45 14.04 4.70
CA THR A 69 -22.13 12.78 4.48
C THR A 69 -21.25 11.56 4.76
N GLU A 70 -20.04 11.59 4.24
CA GLU A 70 -19.11 10.46 4.40
C GLU A 70 -18.52 10.42 5.80
N ILE A 71 -18.37 11.59 6.44
CA ILE A 71 -17.96 11.70 7.85
C ILE A 71 -19.02 11.05 8.73
N LEU A 72 -20.29 11.39 8.54
CA LEU A 72 -21.40 10.80 9.28
C LEU A 72 -21.48 9.28 9.13
N LYS A 73 -21.25 8.75 7.92
CA LYS A 73 -21.21 7.30 7.69
C LYS A 73 -20.08 6.63 8.46
N ASP A 74 -18.87 7.23 8.39
CA ASP A 74 -17.72 6.68 9.10
C ASP A 74 -17.92 6.71 10.63
N GLU A 75 -18.55 7.77 11.17
CA GLU A 75 -18.92 7.86 12.58
C GLU A 75 -19.90 6.76 12.96
N MET A 76 -20.94 6.51 12.16
CA MET A 76 -21.88 5.40 12.41
C MET A 76 -21.19 4.03 12.37
N TYR A 77 -20.26 3.80 11.43
CA TYR A 77 -19.47 2.55 11.41
C TYR A 77 -18.55 2.42 12.63
N LEU A 78 -18.03 3.54 13.16
CA LEU A 78 -17.19 3.53 14.36
C LEU A 78 -18.00 3.30 15.64
N GLU A 79 -19.17 3.88 15.72
CA GLU A 79 -20.04 3.82 16.92
C GLU A 79 -20.80 2.50 17.01
N HIS A 80 -21.35 2.03 15.88
CA HIS A 80 -22.26 0.88 15.83
C HIS A 80 -21.72 -0.30 15.00
N GLY A 81 -20.54 -0.16 14.40
CA GLY A 81 -19.92 -1.22 13.60
C GLY A 81 -19.38 -2.39 14.44
N GLY A 82 -18.86 -3.39 13.76
CA GLY A 82 -18.26 -4.56 14.37
C GLY A 82 -19.11 -5.80 14.26
N LYS A 83 -19.27 -6.54 15.37
CA LYS A 83 -19.98 -7.84 15.39
C LYS A 83 -21.49 -7.70 15.52
N ASP A 84 -21.93 -6.70 16.22
CA ASP A 84 -23.36 -6.47 16.46
C ASP A 84 -23.97 -5.75 15.26
N LYS A 85 -24.76 -6.51 14.49
CA LYS A 85 -25.43 -6.01 13.29
C LYS A 85 -26.90 -5.68 13.56
N GLU A 86 -27.43 -6.08 14.71
CA GLU A 86 -28.86 -5.99 15.00
C GLU A 86 -29.30 -4.51 15.12
N TYR A 87 -28.52 -3.72 15.84
CA TYR A 87 -28.76 -2.28 15.95
C TYR A 87 -28.83 -1.59 14.57
N ILE A 88 -27.84 -1.83 13.71
CA ILE A 88 -27.83 -1.23 12.37
C ILE A 88 -28.99 -1.73 11.52
N ARG A 89 -29.40 -2.99 11.69
CA ARG A 89 -30.56 -3.57 10.98
C ARG A 89 -31.86 -2.91 11.41
N GLU A 90 -32.08 -2.71 12.72
CA GLU A 90 -33.21 -1.99 13.27
C GLU A 90 -33.23 -0.54 12.81
N TYR A 91 -32.13 0.16 12.96
CA TYR A 91 -31.98 1.54 12.49
C TYR A 91 -32.26 1.69 10.99
N THR A 92 -31.73 0.79 10.16
CA THR A 92 -31.94 0.75 8.72
C THR A 92 -33.44 0.59 8.39
N ASN A 93 -34.11 -0.36 9.03
CA ASN A 93 -35.54 -0.62 8.82
C ASN A 93 -36.40 0.56 9.27
N GLU A 94 -36.09 1.21 10.40
CA GLU A 94 -36.77 2.41 10.88
C GLU A 94 -36.69 3.53 9.82
N LYS A 95 -35.48 3.86 9.36
CA LYS A 95 -35.29 5.00 8.41
C LYS A 95 -35.87 4.74 7.02
N LEU A 96 -35.85 3.51 6.54
CA LEU A 96 -36.52 3.12 5.30
C LEU A 96 -38.06 3.19 5.46
N THR A 97 -38.57 2.90 6.65
CA THR A 97 -39.98 3.05 6.97
C THR A 97 -40.39 4.53 7.03
N ASP A 98 -39.59 5.40 7.66
CA ASP A 98 -39.76 6.84 7.68
C ASP A 98 -39.88 7.41 6.25
N LEU A 99 -38.97 6.97 5.34
CA LEU A 99 -39.04 7.39 3.94
C LEU A 99 -40.35 6.94 3.25
N LYS A 100 -40.76 5.69 3.47
CA LYS A 100 -42.02 5.19 2.90
C LYS A 100 -43.20 5.96 3.38
N ASN A 101 -43.24 6.28 4.67
CA ASN A 101 -44.32 7.09 5.28
C ASN A 101 -44.36 8.54 4.74
N ALA A 102 -43.19 9.19 4.66
CA ALA A 102 -43.08 10.53 4.10
C ALA A 102 -43.47 10.57 2.61
N MET A 103 -43.08 9.53 1.84
CA MET A 103 -43.47 9.41 0.44
C MET A 103 -44.98 9.17 0.28
N ALA A 104 -45.59 8.36 1.15
CA ALA A 104 -47.03 8.12 1.13
C ALA A 104 -47.79 9.39 1.42
N ALA A 105 -47.42 10.16 2.45
CA ALA A 105 -48.03 11.45 2.79
C ALA A 105 -47.94 12.47 1.65
N LEU A 106 -46.80 12.58 0.99
CA LEU A 106 -46.64 13.46 -0.18
C LEU A 106 -47.50 13.02 -1.36
N ASN A 107 -47.56 11.71 -1.65
CA ASN A 107 -48.41 11.19 -2.73
C ASN A 107 -49.92 11.40 -2.46
N GLU A 108 -50.35 11.33 -1.20
CA GLU A 108 -51.75 11.61 -0.82
C GLU A 108 -52.12 13.07 -1.12
N LEU A 109 -51.25 14.02 -0.79
CA LEU A 109 -51.45 15.44 -1.11
C LEU A 109 -51.46 15.72 -2.62
N ILE A 110 -50.64 15.02 -3.39
CA ILE A 110 -50.64 15.10 -4.86
C ILE A 110 -51.95 14.57 -5.41
N ALA A 111 -52.46 13.47 -4.90
CA ALA A 111 -53.76 12.89 -5.32
C ALA A 111 -54.93 13.78 -4.94
N GLU A 112 -54.87 14.46 -3.78
CA GLU A 112 -55.86 15.46 -3.36
C GLU A 112 -55.94 16.61 -4.39
N LYS A 113 -54.80 17.11 -4.85
CA LYS A 113 -54.71 18.12 -5.89
C LYS A 113 -55.31 17.67 -7.23
N ASP A 114 -54.91 16.44 -7.66
CA ASP A 114 -55.38 15.89 -8.93
C ASP A 114 -56.86 15.60 -8.95
N SER A 115 -57.48 15.35 -7.79
CA SER A 115 -58.93 15.17 -7.63
C SER A 115 -59.73 16.49 -7.67
N GLY A 116 -59.05 17.63 -7.65
CA GLY A 116 -59.65 18.97 -7.62
C GLY A 116 -60.28 19.37 -6.28
N ASN A 117 -60.07 18.59 -5.23
CA ASN A 117 -60.66 18.81 -3.91
C ASN A 117 -59.61 19.41 -2.96
N VAL A 118 -59.01 20.55 -3.35
CA VAL A 118 -57.91 21.20 -2.67
C VAL A 118 -58.40 22.01 -1.49
N SER A 119 -57.88 21.74 -0.28
CA SER A 119 -58.14 22.54 0.92
C SER A 119 -57.39 23.89 0.91
N ASP A 120 -57.89 24.90 1.64
CA ASP A 120 -57.25 26.22 1.69
C ASP A 120 -55.80 26.18 2.24
N ASP A 121 -55.46 25.18 3.03
CA ASP A 121 -54.14 24.94 3.64
C ASP A 121 -53.25 23.94 2.87
N TRP A 122 -53.68 23.56 1.65
CA TRP A 122 -52.98 22.53 0.88
C TRP A 122 -51.53 22.89 0.55
N GLU A 123 -51.24 24.14 0.20
CA GLU A 123 -49.88 24.58 -0.15
C GLU A 123 -48.92 24.43 1.02
N ASP A 124 -49.33 24.86 2.22
CA ASP A 124 -48.50 24.75 3.43
C ASP A 124 -48.26 23.29 3.77
N ARG A 125 -49.28 22.42 3.74
CA ARG A 125 -49.15 20.99 3.97
C ARG A 125 -48.26 20.31 2.93
N TYR A 126 -48.34 20.75 1.67
CA TYR A 126 -47.47 20.20 0.61
C TYR A 126 -46.00 20.60 0.82
N TYR A 127 -45.72 21.85 1.17
CA TYR A 127 -44.36 22.28 1.45
C TYR A 127 -43.75 21.55 2.65
N ASP A 128 -44.53 21.37 3.72
CA ASP A 128 -44.07 20.61 4.89
C ASP A 128 -43.84 19.15 4.56
N ALA A 129 -44.76 18.45 3.93
CA ALA A 129 -44.63 17.06 3.53
C ALA A 129 -43.49 16.85 2.52
N ASN A 130 -43.28 17.79 1.58
CA ASN A 130 -42.13 17.74 0.66
C ASN A 130 -40.82 17.96 1.40
N GLY A 131 -40.77 18.85 2.39
CA GLY A 131 -39.59 19.03 3.25
C GLY A 131 -39.23 17.76 4.02
N GLU A 132 -40.23 17.12 4.67
CA GLU A 132 -40.05 15.85 5.35
C GLU A 132 -39.57 14.74 4.41
N TYR A 133 -40.18 14.63 3.21
CA TYR A 133 -39.76 13.66 2.20
C TYR A 133 -38.31 13.89 1.76
N GLN A 134 -37.91 15.13 1.46
CA GLN A 134 -36.53 15.41 1.06
C GLN A 134 -35.54 15.06 2.19
N TYR A 135 -35.89 15.37 3.44
CA TYR A 135 -35.07 15.02 4.59
C TYR A 135 -34.98 13.50 4.79
N ALA A 136 -36.10 12.78 4.74
CA ALA A 136 -36.14 11.34 4.83
C ALA A 136 -35.40 10.67 3.65
N ARG A 137 -35.51 11.21 2.42
CA ARG A 137 -34.79 10.74 1.23
C ARG A 137 -33.27 10.85 1.37
N VAL A 138 -32.78 11.98 1.88
CA VAL A 138 -31.34 12.15 2.14
C VAL A 138 -30.86 11.11 3.15
N ARG A 139 -31.60 10.95 4.27
CA ARG A 139 -31.26 9.93 5.28
C ARG A 139 -31.32 8.50 4.73
N ALA A 140 -32.36 8.17 3.96
CA ALA A 140 -32.51 6.87 3.36
C ALA A 140 -31.39 6.52 2.37
N GLY A 141 -30.81 7.52 1.68
CA GLY A 141 -29.65 7.31 0.82
C GLY A 141 -28.44 6.75 1.57
N TYR A 142 -28.24 7.18 2.82
CA TYR A 142 -27.17 6.61 3.68
C TYR A 142 -27.52 5.20 4.17
N VAL A 143 -28.77 5.03 4.54
CA VAL A 143 -29.27 3.81 5.12
C VAL A 143 -29.33 2.67 4.09
N GLN A 144 -29.57 2.98 2.81
CA GLN A 144 -29.54 1.99 1.75
C GLN A 144 -28.15 1.31 1.63
N GLU A 145 -27.08 2.09 1.79
CA GLU A 145 -25.72 1.53 1.77
C GLU A 145 -25.48 0.55 2.94
N PHE A 146 -26.04 0.82 4.12
CA PHE A 146 -26.01 -0.11 5.25
C PHE A 146 -26.85 -1.37 4.96
N ALA A 147 -28.01 -1.22 4.33
CA ALA A 147 -28.84 -2.36 3.93
C ALA A 147 -28.11 -3.28 2.94
N ASP A 148 -27.54 -2.69 1.90
CA ASP A 148 -26.77 -3.43 0.88
C ASP A 148 -25.55 -4.13 1.52
N LYS A 149 -24.90 -3.47 2.47
CA LYS A 149 -23.77 -4.06 3.20
C LYS A 149 -24.21 -5.21 4.11
N LEU A 150 -25.34 -5.09 4.80
CA LEU A 150 -25.88 -6.17 5.62
C LEU A 150 -26.28 -7.39 4.77
N GLU A 151 -26.92 -7.18 3.62
CA GLU A 151 -27.24 -8.22 2.66
C GLU A 151 -25.97 -8.94 2.17
N TYR A 152 -24.92 -8.17 1.82
CA TYR A 152 -23.63 -8.74 1.47
C TYR A 152 -23.06 -9.61 2.59
N LEU A 153 -23.08 -9.13 3.85
CA LEU A 153 -22.56 -9.87 5.00
C LEU A 153 -23.35 -11.17 5.29
N ASP A 154 -24.66 -11.13 5.10
CA ASP A 154 -25.50 -12.31 5.22
C ASP A 154 -25.18 -13.34 4.10
N GLY A 155 -24.97 -12.89 2.87
CA GLY A 155 -24.51 -13.72 1.76
C GLY A 155 -23.12 -14.34 2.00
N VAL A 156 -22.20 -13.60 2.61
CA VAL A 156 -20.88 -14.13 3.03
C VAL A 156 -21.02 -15.25 4.05
N LYS A 157 -21.92 -15.09 5.02
CA LYS A 157 -22.19 -16.11 6.05
C LYS A 157 -22.78 -17.38 5.42
N GLU A 158 -23.71 -17.23 4.49
CA GLU A 158 -24.38 -18.32 3.79
C GLU A 158 -23.41 -19.08 2.87
N GLN A 159 -22.60 -18.35 2.11
CA GLN A 159 -21.70 -18.93 1.11
C GLN A 159 -20.39 -19.49 1.69
N TYR A 160 -19.84 -18.85 2.69
CA TYR A 160 -18.48 -19.16 3.21
C TYR A 160 -18.48 -19.60 4.68
N GLY A 161 -19.61 -19.50 5.40
CA GLY A 161 -19.71 -19.83 6.82
C GLY A 161 -18.93 -18.84 7.72
N VAL A 162 -18.57 -17.66 7.21
CA VAL A 162 -17.79 -16.66 7.93
C VAL A 162 -18.72 -15.60 8.52
N ASP A 163 -18.63 -15.40 9.83
CA ASP A 163 -19.35 -14.32 10.51
C ASP A 163 -18.56 -12.99 10.34
N ALA A 164 -18.75 -12.37 9.18
CA ALA A 164 -18.10 -11.14 8.81
C ALA A 164 -18.68 -9.95 9.58
N TRP A 165 -17.86 -8.91 9.84
CA TRP A 165 -18.22 -7.77 10.66
C TRP A 165 -18.70 -6.60 9.80
N LEU A 166 -19.56 -5.78 10.35
CA LEU A 166 -19.97 -4.52 9.72
C LEU A 166 -18.87 -3.47 9.96
N ILE A 167 -18.12 -3.15 8.92
CA ILE A 167 -17.02 -2.18 8.97
C ILE A 167 -17.02 -1.29 7.73
N SER A 168 -16.58 -0.04 7.88
CA SER A 168 -16.38 0.87 6.76
C SER A 168 -15.33 0.32 5.79
N GLU A 169 -15.58 0.41 4.49
CA GLU A 169 -14.62 0.01 3.45
C GLU A 169 -13.66 1.11 3.05
N ARG A 170 -13.95 2.33 3.45
CA ARG A 170 -13.34 3.52 2.90
C ARG A 170 -11.81 3.53 2.95
N GLY A 171 -11.20 3.46 4.13
CA GLY A 171 -9.75 3.45 4.27
C GLY A 171 -9.10 2.19 3.70
N TYR A 172 -9.83 1.08 3.76
CA TYR A 172 -9.36 -0.19 3.22
C TYR A 172 -9.43 -0.24 1.69
N ALA A 173 -10.42 0.40 1.07
CA ALA A 173 -10.51 0.51 -0.39
C ALA A 173 -9.30 1.23 -0.99
N GLU A 174 -8.73 2.20 -0.26
CA GLU A 174 -7.51 2.89 -0.66
C GLU A 174 -6.24 2.02 -0.58
N ILE A 175 -6.23 0.99 0.23
CA ILE A 175 -5.08 0.05 0.34
C ILE A 175 -5.29 -1.20 -0.50
N ILE A 176 -6.52 -1.70 -0.57
CA ILE A 176 -6.83 -3.01 -1.15
C ILE A 176 -7.52 -2.87 -2.50
N GLY A 177 -8.30 -1.81 -2.69
CA GLY A 177 -9.16 -1.59 -3.85
C GLY A 177 -8.44 -1.12 -5.11
N SER A 178 -9.23 -0.76 -6.12
CA SER A 178 -8.75 -0.26 -7.42
C SER A 178 -7.90 1.02 -7.29
N ASN A 179 -8.21 1.87 -6.32
CA ASN A 179 -7.50 3.13 -6.10
C ASN A 179 -6.03 2.90 -5.71
N SER A 180 -5.72 1.79 -5.02
CA SER A 180 -4.35 1.43 -4.65
C SER A 180 -3.48 1.01 -5.84
N VAL A 181 -4.08 0.56 -6.95
CA VAL A 181 -3.35 -0.11 -8.05
C VAL A 181 -2.25 0.76 -8.62
N VAL A 182 -2.55 2.01 -8.97
CA VAL A 182 -1.56 2.92 -9.59
C VAL A 182 -0.44 3.24 -8.61
N ARG A 183 -0.78 3.62 -7.37
CA ARG A 183 0.17 3.96 -6.33
C ARG A 183 1.13 2.82 -6.04
N GLU A 184 0.60 1.64 -5.73
CA GLU A 184 1.40 0.47 -5.39
C GLU A 184 2.23 -0.04 -6.58
N THR A 185 1.70 0.08 -7.80
CA THR A 185 2.47 -0.26 -9.00
C THR A 185 3.69 0.64 -9.14
N ILE A 186 3.54 1.94 -8.96
CA ILE A 186 4.65 2.89 -9.05
C ILE A 186 5.68 2.62 -7.95
N ILE A 187 5.24 2.40 -6.71
CA ILE A 187 6.12 2.08 -5.59
C ILE A 187 6.89 0.78 -5.86
N LEU A 188 6.21 -0.29 -6.27
CA LEU A 188 6.82 -1.58 -6.56
C LEU A 188 7.85 -1.49 -7.70
N ILE A 189 7.48 -0.83 -8.80
CA ILE A 189 8.37 -0.63 -9.96
C ILE A 189 9.62 0.15 -9.54
N THR A 190 9.45 1.20 -8.76
CA THR A 190 10.58 2.00 -8.26
C THR A 190 11.50 1.17 -7.37
N LEU A 191 10.95 0.38 -6.45
CA LEU A 191 11.72 -0.53 -5.60
C LEU A 191 12.49 -1.55 -6.44
N VAL A 192 11.84 -2.20 -7.39
CA VAL A 192 12.45 -3.18 -8.30
C VAL A 192 13.61 -2.55 -9.08
N ALA A 193 13.38 -1.39 -9.70
CA ALA A 193 14.41 -0.70 -10.48
C ALA A 193 15.61 -0.32 -9.62
N VAL A 194 15.36 0.28 -8.46
CA VAL A 194 16.42 0.72 -7.53
C VAL A 194 17.23 -0.44 -7.00
N ILE A 195 16.59 -1.52 -6.55
CA ILE A 195 17.32 -2.69 -6.03
C ILE A 195 18.16 -3.36 -7.12
N MET A 196 17.67 -3.44 -8.35
CA MET A 196 18.45 -3.97 -9.48
C MET A 196 19.66 -3.08 -9.79
N LEU A 197 19.49 -1.76 -9.83
CA LEU A 197 20.59 -0.81 -10.04
C LEU A 197 21.65 -0.92 -8.94
N MET A 198 21.23 -0.96 -7.68
CA MET A 198 22.15 -1.13 -6.55
C MET A 198 22.89 -2.46 -6.59
N ALA A 199 22.22 -3.55 -6.98
CA ALA A 199 22.84 -4.85 -7.16
C ALA A 199 23.94 -4.79 -8.23
N GLN A 200 23.69 -4.10 -9.33
CA GLN A 200 24.63 -3.93 -10.44
C GLN A 200 25.83 -3.08 -10.02
N GLU A 201 25.61 -1.91 -9.46
CA GLU A 201 26.71 -1.02 -9.02
C GLU A 201 27.60 -1.66 -7.98
N ASN A 202 27.04 -2.42 -7.04
CA ASN A 202 27.83 -3.12 -6.02
C ASN A 202 28.85 -4.10 -6.60
N ILE A 203 28.55 -4.69 -7.75
CA ILE A 203 29.44 -5.62 -8.44
C ILE A 203 30.37 -4.88 -9.40
N GLU A 204 29.85 -3.91 -10.16
CA GLU A 204 30.61 -3.12 -11.13
C GLU A 204 31.81 -2.40 -10.48
N ILE A 205 31.63 -1.78 -9.31
CA ILE A 205 32.70 -1.11 -8.57
C ILE A 205 33.88 -2.05 -8.31
N GLU A 206 33.66 -3.31 -8.05
CA GLU A 206 34.73 -4.26 -7.75
C GLU A 206 35.50 -4.72 -8.99
N TYR A 207 34.79 -4.86 -10.11
CA TYR A 207 35.41 -5.18 -11.39
C TYR A 207 36.24 -4.00 -11.92
N THR A 208 35.70 -2.79 -11.80
CA THR A 208 36.37 -1.56 -12.29
C THR A 208 37.58 -1.16 -11.45
N THR A 209 37.53 -1.40 -10.14
CA THR A 209 38.64 -1.11 -9.22
C THR A 209 39.72 -2.21 -9.17
N GLY A 210 39.51 -3.35 -9.86
CA GLY A 210 40.43 -4.49 -9.85
C GLY A 210 40.53 -5.21 -8.50
N VAL A 211 39.77 -4.79 -7.50
CA VAL A 211 39.75 -5.45 -6.17
C VAL A 211 39.32 -6.91 -6.25
N GLU A 212 38.54 -7.27 -7.26
CA GLU A 212 38.11 -8.64 -7.51
C GLU A 212 39.31 -9.60 -7.63
N TYR A 213 40.40 -9.22 -8.35
CA TYR A 213 41.57 -10.05 -8.54
C TYR A 213 42.29 -10.35 -7.23
N ILE A 214 42.41 -9.32 -6.35
CA ILE A 214 43.05 -9.47 -5.05
C ILE A 214 42.23 -10.38 -4.12
N LEU A 215 40.93 -10.28 -4.17
CA LEU A 215 40.03 -11.03 -3.31
C LEU A 215 39.80 -12.47 -3.78
N ASN A 216 39.94 -12.73 -5.09
CA ASN A 216 39.86 -14.08 -5.65
C ASN A 216 41.13 -14.92 -5.39
N SER A 217 42.27 -14.28 -5.06
CA SER A 217 43.52 -14.96 -4.72
C SER A 217 43.55 -15.57 -3.31
N SER A 218 42.59 -15.18 -2.43
CA SER A 218 42.51 -15.76 -1.09
C SER A 218 41.71 -17.07 -1.08
N VAL A 219 42.24 -18.09 -0.39
CA VAL A 219 41.77 -19.50 -0.40
C VAL A 219 40.26 -19.67 -0.09
N ASN A 220 39.71 -18.82 0.74
CA ASN A 220 38.26 -18.83 1.08
C ASN A 220 37.50 -17.56 0.66
N GLY A 221 38.16 -16.62 -0.02
CA GLY A 221 37.64 -15.28 -0.26
C GLY A 221 36.43 -15.24 -1.21
N ARG A 222 36.52 -16.01 -2.30
CA ARG A 222 35.55 -15.94 -3.39
C ARG A 222 34.13 -16.38 -3.01
N LYS A 223 33.99 -17.55 -2.34
CA LYS A 223 32.68 -18.11 -1.99
C LYS A 223 32.03 -17.33 -0.83
N SER A 224 32.80 -17.11 0.24
CA SER A 224 32.32 -16.37 1.40
C SER A 224 31.86 -14.95 1.06
N ARG A 225 32.55 -14.29 0.16
CA ARG A 225 32.22 -12.93 -0.27
C ARG A 225 30.92 -12.86 -1.09
N LYS A 226 30.73 -13.76 -2.06
CA LYS A 226 29.50 -13.83 -2.84
C LYS A 226 28.29 -14.00 -1.95
N ILE A 227 28.38 -14.90 -0.95
CA ILE A 227 27.33 -15.13 0.03
C ILE A 227 27.05 -13.87 0.86
N LYS A 228 28.10 -13.18 1.34
CA LYS A 228 27.94 -11.96 2.13
C LYS A 228 27.29 -10.83 1.32
N LYS A 229 27.66 -10.66 0.07
CA LYS A 229 27.00 -9.69 -0.83
C LYS A 229 25.54 -10.02 -1.06
N TYR A 230 25.25 -11.28 -1.31
CA TYR A 230 23.88 -11.75 -1.47
C TYR A 230 23.04 -11.43 -0.22
N ILE A 231 23.55 -11.83 0.95
CA ILE A 231 22.85 -11.59 2.22
C ILE A 231 22.70 -10.09 2.49
N SER A 232 23.74 -9.27 2.27
CA SER A 232 23.67 -7.83 2.50
C SER A 232 22.65 -7.15 1.60
N LEU A 233 22.57 -7.54 0.33
CA LEU A 233 21.57 -6.98 -0.60
C LEU A 233 20.15 -7.39 -0.21
N ILE A 234 19.92 -8.65 0.17
CA ILE A 234 18.59 -9.11 0.61
C ILE A 234 18.18 -8.41 1.90
N ILE A 235 19.07 -8.31 2.90
CA ILE A 235 18.76 -7.55 4.13
C ILE A 235 18.44 -6.10 3.80
N PHE A 236 19.22 -5.48 2.94
CA PHE A 236 18.98 -4.10 2.53
C PHE A 236 17.64 -3.95 1.81
N ALA A 237 17.31 -4.85 0.88
CA ALA A 237 16.04 -4.88 0.18
C ALA A 237 14.85 -5.03 1.14
N LEU A 238 14.96 -5.93 2.13
CA LEU A 238 13.93 -6.12 3.16
C LEU A 238 13.72 -4.86 4.01
N VAL A 239 14.82 -4.21 4.44
CA VAL A 239 14.75 -2.96 5.21
C VAL A 239 14.11 -1.85 4.37
N LEU A 240 14.53 -1.71 3.11
CA LEU A 240 13.97 -0.69 2.23
C LEU A 240 12.48 -0.92 1.95
N CYS A 241 12.06 -2.16 1.74
CA CYS A 241 10.64 -2.53 1.62
C CYS A 241 9.88 -2.20 2.92
N ALA A 242 10.41 -2.57 4.09
CA ALA A 242 9.77 -2.32 5.37
C ALA A 242 9.57 -0.82 5.62
N VAL A 243 10.56 0.00 5.31
CA VAL A 243 10.46 1.46 5.41
C VAL A 243 9.43 2.01 4.42
N THR A 244 9.50 1.59 3.16
CA THR A 244 8.62 2.10 2.09
C THR A 244 7.16 1.77 2.34
N TYR A 245 6.84 0.49 2.61
CA TYR A 245 5.46 0.08 2.93
C TYR A 245 5.03 0.56 4.32
N GLY A 246 5.97 0.71 5.26
CA GLY A 246 5.72 1.34 6.55
C GLY A 246 5.24 2.79 6.41
N ILE A 247 5.88 3.57 5.54
CA ILE A 247 5.45 4.94 5.20
C ILE A 247 4.05 4.92 4.58
N GLU A 248 3.81 4.04 3.60
CA GLU A 248 2.51 3.92 2.95
C GLU A 248 1.40 3.64 3.96
N TYR A 249 1.56 2.59 4.78
CA TYR A 249 0.54 2.21 5.76
C TYR A 249 0.39 3.24 6.88
N TYR A 250 1.48 3.89 7.30
CA TYR A 250 1.41 4.98 8.27
C TYR A 250 0.57 6.14 7.72
N CYS A 251 0.81 6.57 6.48
CA CYS A 251 0.04 7.64 5.85
C CYS A 251 -1.45 7.28 5.73
N MET A 252 -1.75 6.02 5.34
CA MET A 252 -3.12 5.54 5.21
C MET A 252 -3.81 5.43 6.57
N TYR A 253 -3.13 4.86 7.57
CA TYR A 253 -3.66 4.75 8.92
C TYR A 253 -3.94 6.12 9.54
N HIS A 254 -3.02 7.06 9.40
CA HIS A 254 -3.18 8.41 9.94
C HIS A 254 -4.34 9.16 9.28
N ARG A 255 -4.59 8.89 8.00
CA ARG A 255 -5.64 9.57 7.23
C ARG A 255 -7.03 8.97 7.47
N TYR A 256 -7.14 7.65 7.56
CA TYR A 256 -8.42 6.93 7.55
C TYR A 256 -8.73 6.19 8.86
N GLY A 257 -7.82 6.16 9.82
CA GLY A 257 -7.99 5.50 11.12
C GLY A 257 -8.02 3.97 11.08
N MET A 258 -8.41 3.34 9.99
CA MET A 258 -8.45 1.90 9.73
C MET A 258 -8.79 1.00 10.94
N PRO A 259 -9.95 1.18 11.57
CA PRO A 259 -10.37 0.38 12.72
C PRO A 259 -10.66 -1.07 12.29
N TYR A 260 -10.70 -2.00 13.26
CA TYR A 260 -11.12 -3.39 13.02
C TYR A 260 -10.21 -4.23 12.13
N MET A 261 -8.88 -4.04 12.21
CA MET A 261 -7.90 -4.87 11.48
C MET A 261 -8.01 -6.37 11.78
N GLN A 262 -8.57 -6.71 12.94
CA GLN A 262 -8.83 -8.10 13.37
C GLN A 262 -10.11 -8.71 12.77
N ALA A 263 -10.96 -7.91 12.12
CA ALA A 263 -12.16 -8.41 11.47
C ALA A 263 -11.83 -9.46 10.39
N PRO A 264 -12.69 -10.43 10.13
CA PRO A 264 -12.50 -11.35 9.01
C PRO A 264 -12.30 -10.61 7.70
N SER A 265 -11.45 -11.11 6.82
CA SER A 265 -11.12 -10.44 5.54
C SER A 265 -12.37 -10.17 4.69
N LEU A 266 -13.33 -11.09 4.72
CA LEU A 266 -14.59 -10.96 3.99
C LEU A 266 -15.57 -9.93 4.60
N SER A 267 -15.21 -9.25 5.69
CA SER A 267 -15.92 -8.06 6.14
C SER A 267 -15.80 -6.91 5.14
N LEU A 268 -14.81 -6.98 4.23
CA LEU A 268 -14.60 -6.02 3.16
C LEU A 268 -15.02 -6.63 1.82
N GLN A 269 -16.03 -6.06 1.17
CA GLN A 269 -16.51 -6.49 -0.13
C GLN A 269 -15.41 -6.38 -1.19
N VAL A 270 -14.56 -5.37 -1.12
CA VAL A 270 -13.42 -5.16 -2.01
C VAL A 270 -12.44 -6.36 -2.04
N ILE A 271 -12.41 -7.20 -1.01
CA ILE A 271 -11.62 -8.45 -0.99
C ILE A 271 -12.36 -9.57 -1.73
N SER A 272 -13.66 -9.72 -1.49
CA SER A 272 -14.45 -10.75 -2.17
C SER A 272 -14.55 -10.50 -3.69
N ASP A 273 -14.55 -9.24 -4.12
CA ASP A 273 -14.56 -8.84 -5.53
C ASP A 273 -13.29 -9.25 -6.31
N LYS A 274 -12.24 -9.59 -5.58
CA LYS A 274 -11.01 -10.15 -6.16
C LYS A 274 -11.11 -11.65 -6.42
N PHE A 275 -12.05 -12.35 -5.82
CA PHE A 275 -12.22 -13.79 -6.04
C PHE A 275 -12.59 -14.07 -7.51
N GLY A 276 -11.92 -15.06 -8.08
CA GLY A 276 -12.03 -15.35 -9.51
C GLY A 276 -11.09 -14.54 -10.41
N LYS A 277 -10.32 -13.58 -9.86
CA LYS A 277 -9.34 -12.78 -10.59
C LYS A 277 -7.90 -13.12 -10.15
N GLY A 278 -6.97 -13.16 -11.09
CA GLY A 278 -5.54 -13.34 -10.81
C GLY A 278 -5.23 -14.55 -9.93
N ILE A 279 -4.38 -14.35 -8.94
CA ILE A 279 -4.00 -15.40 -7.97
C ILE A 279 -5.16 -15.79 -7.04
N TYR A 280 -6.15 -14.91 -6.86
CA TYR A 280 -7.32 -15.17 -6.02
C TYR A 280 -8.34 -16.12 -6.67
N SER A 281 -8.14 -16.50 -7.95
CA SER A 281 -8.89 -17.58 -8.61
C SER A 281 -8.43 -18.97 -8.15
N LEU A 282 -7.21 -19.08 -7.57
CA LEU A 282 -6.68 -20.35 -7.08
C LEU A 282 -7.40 -20.79 -5.81
N PRO A 283 -7.97 -22.03 -5.75
CA PRO A 283 -8.72 -22.48 -4.58
C PRO A 283 -7.95 -22.41 -3.27
N ALA A 284 -6.64 -22.71 -3.29
CA ALA A 284 -5.79 -22.66 -2.11
C ALA A 284 -5.63 -21.21 -1.59
N VAL A 285 -5.43 -20.23 -2.48
CA VAL A 285 -5.30 -18.81 -2.12
C VAL A 285 -6.65 -18.28 -1.63
N LYS A 286 -7.75 -18.62 -2.30
CA LYS A 286 -9.10 -18.25 -1.88
C LYS A 286 -9.39 -18.75 -0.46
N LYS A 287 -9.12 -20.03 -0.17
CA LYS A 287 -9.31 -20.61 1.16
C LYS A 287 -8.44 -19.92 2.21
N LEU A 288 -7.19 -19.61 1.88
CA LEU A 288 -6.27 -18.89 2.74
C LEU A 288 -6.82 -17.49 3.07
N VAL A 289 -7.26 -16.74 2.07
CA VAL A 289 -7.81 -15.38 2.26
C VAL A 289 -9.07 -15.41 3.12
N ILE A 290 -9.98 -16.38 2.90
CA ILE A 290 -11.20 -16.55 3.71
C ILE A 290 -10.86 -16.74 5.20
N SER A 291 -9.76 -17.43 5.51
CA SER A 291 -9.35 -17.71 6.89
C SER A 291 -8.57 -16.55 7.57
N MET A 292 -8.22 -15.51 6.82
CA MET A 292 -7.44 -14.38 7.33
C MET A 292 -8.32 -13.29 7.94
N SER A 293 -7.71 -12.46 8.78
CA SER A 293 -8.24 -11.14 9.14
C SER A 293 -7.91 -10.12 8.04
N VAL A 294 -8.54 -8.94 8.10
CA VAL A 294 -8.22 -7.80 7.22
C VAL A 294 -6.73 -7.44 7.30
N GLY A 295 -6.19 -7.31 8.52
CA GLY A 295 -4.75 -7.07 8.72
C GLY A 295 -3.89 -8.20 8.17
N GLY A 296 -4.33 -9.45 8.32
CA GLY A 296 -3.67 -10.63 7.73
C GLY A 296 -3.63 -10.58 6.20
N PHE A 297 -4.69 -10.13 5.55
CA PHE A 297 -4.73 -9.94 4.10
C PHE A 297 -3.78 -8.84 3.63
N ILE A 298 -3.72 -7.70 4.33
CA ILE A 298 -2.77 -6.62 4.04
C ILE A 298 -1.33 -7.12 4.18
N ALA A 299 -1.03 -7.86 5.26
CA ALA A 299 0.29 -8.46 5.46
C ALA A 299 0.63 -9.48 4.36
N PHE A 300 -0.31 -10.34 3.96
CA PHE A 300 -0.15 -11.30 2.86
C PHE A 300 0.21 -10.59 1.55
N LYS A 301 -0.52 -9.53 1.20
CA LYS A 301 -0.23 -8.71 0.02
C LYS A 301 1.17 -8.10 0.08
N THR A 302 1.56 -7.56 1.23
CA THR A 302 2.90 -6.98 1.44
C THR A 302 4.00 -8.01 1.28
N VAL A 303 3.82 -9.24 1.79
CA VAL A 303 4.76 -10.34 1.60
C VAL A 303 4.98 -10.66 0.13
N ILE A 304 3.92 -10.65 -0.69
CA ILE A 304 4.05 -10.87 -2.14
C ILE A 304 4.93 -9.77 -2.78
N TYR A 305 4.75 -8.51 -2.41
CA TYR A 305 5.58 -7.42 -2.93
C TYR A 305 7.05 -7.56 -2.50
N ILE A 306 7.30 -7.92 -1.25
CA ILE A 306 8.64 -8.20 -0.75
C ILE A 306 9.29 -9.34 -1.55
N LEU A 307 8.54 -10.40 -1.84
CA LEU A 307 9.03 -11.50 -2.68
C LEU A 307 9.39 -11.03 -4.10
N CYS A 308 8.57 -10.17 -4.72
CA CYS A 308 8.89 -9.56 -6.01
C CYS A 308 10.22 -8.78 -5.98
N VAL A 309 10.43 -7.97 -4.95
CA VAL A 309 11.68 -7.20 -4.78
C VAL A 309 12.88 -8.12 -4.52
N CYS A 310 12.70 -9.19 -3.74
CA CYS A 310 13.75 -10.19 -3.53
C CYS A 310 14.12 -10.95 -4.83
N ILE A 311 13.12 -11.27 -5.68
CA ILE A 311 13.36 -11.86 -7.00
C ILE A 311 14.14 -10.88 -7.88
N ALA A 312 13.77 -9.60 -7.88
CA ALA A 312 14.46 -8.56 -8.62
C ALA A 312 15.93 -8.39 -8.15
N ALA A 313 16.16 -8.42 -6.82
CA ALA A 313 17.51 -8.40 -6.26
C ALA A 313 18.37 -9.56 -6.76
N ASN A 314 17.80 -10.78 -6.77
CA ASN A 314 18.47 -11.97 -7.29
C ASN A 314 18.76 -11.85 -8.79
N ALA A 315 17.80 -11.38 -9.58
CA ALA A 315 17.98 -11.16 -11.01
C ALA A 315 19.08 -10.12 -11.28
N GLY A 316 19.09 -9.01 -10.56
CA GLY A 316 20.12 -7.97 -10.66
C GLY A 316 21.53 -8.50 -10.35
N LEU A 317 21.68 -9.27 -9.27
CA LEU A 317 22.97 -9.92 -8.94
C LEU A 317 23.41 -10.93 -10.00
N LEU A 318 22.50 -11.81 -10.43
CA LEU A 318 22.81 -12.83 -11.44
C LEU A 318 23.30 -12.18 -12.73
N MET A 319 22.58 -11.17 -13.21
CA MET A 319 22.96 -10.44 -14.43
C MET A 319 24.32 -9.76 -14.28
N SER A 320 24.60 -9.14 -13.14
CA SER A 320 25.88 -8.48 -12.88
C SER A 320 27.05 -9.46 -12.84
N TYR A 321 26.85 -10.68 -12.34
CA TYR A 321 27.88 -11.72 -12.36
C TYR A 321 28.11 -12.30 -13.77
N LEU A 322 27.04 -12.50 -14.55
CA LEU A 322 27.15 -13.03 -15.92
C LEU A 322 27.90 -12.07 -16.84
N THR A 323 27.69 -10.78 -16.66
CA THR A 323 28.28 -9.74 -17.51
C THR A 323 29.66 -9.27 -17.04
N LYS A 324 30.16 -9.78 -15.89
CA LYS A 324 31.48 -9.45 -15.30
C LYS A 324 31.74 -7.93 -15.20
N GLY A 325 30.72 -7.15 -14.89
CA GLY A 325 30.84 -5.69 -14.84
C GLY A 325 31.09 -5.00 -16.20
N LYS A 326 31.30 -5.75 -17.29
CA LYS A 326 31.44 -5.22 -18.66
C LYS A 326 30.07 -5.06 -19.31
N ILE A 327 29.21 -4.32 -18.66
CA ILE A 327 27.84 -4.27 -19.10
C ILE A 327 27.70 -3.17 -20.16
N ASN A 328 27.19 -3.55 -21.30
CA ASN A 328 26.57 -2.57 -22.19
C ASN A 328 25.38 -1.95 -21.41
N ARG A 329 25.49 -0.69 -21.03
CA ARG A 329 24.44 0.04 -20.27
C ARG A 329 23.06 -0.17 -20.87
N ALA A 330 22.97 -0.27 -22.21
CA ALA A 330 21.73 -0.56 -22.90
C ALA A 330 21.10 -1.90 -22.53
N PHE A 331 21.90 -2.95 -22.38
CA PHE A 331 21.41 -4.28 -21.98
C PHE A 331 20.85 -4.27 -20.56
N ASN A 332 21.51 -3.58 -19.62
CA ASN A 332 21.01 -3.45 -18.26
C ASN A 332 19.70 -2.71 -18.21
N ILE A 333 19.60 -1.59 -18.93
CA ILE A 333 18.36 -0.83 -19.03
C ILE A 333 17.25 -1.73 -19.58
N ALA A 334 17.54 -2.52 -20.65
CA ALA A 334 16.57 -3.45 -21.22
C ALA A 334 16.06 -4.49 -20.20
N VAL A 335 16.96 -5.07 -19.38
CA VAL A 335 16.58 -6.04 -18.34
C VAL A 335 15.75 -5.36 -17.25
N ILE A 336 16.13 -4.18 -16.81
CA ILE A 336 15.36 -3.42 -15.81
C ILE A 336 13.96 -3.11 -16.36
N VAL A 337 13.85 -2.64 -17.59
CA VAL A 337 12.58 -2.38 -18.27
C VAL A 337 11.74 -3.65 -18.37
N LEU A 338 12.34 -4.77 -18.75
CA LEU A 338 11.64 -6.06 -18.79
C LEU A 338 11.07 -6.44 -17.40
N MET A 339 11.87 -6.31 -16.35
CA MET A 339 11.44 -6.63 -14.97
C MET A 339 10.34 -5.67 -14.50
N ILE A 340 10.43 -4.39 -14.84
CA ILE A 340 9.38 -3.41 -14.59
C ILE A 340 8.06 -3.83 -15.26
N VAL A 341 8.11 -4.22 -16.54
CA VAL A 341 6.93 -4.69 -17.26
C VAL A 341 6.35 -5.95 -16.62
N VAL A 342 7.20 -6.92 -16.28
CA VAL A 342 6.76 -8.16 -15.64
C VAL A 342 6.11 -7.91 -14.29
N PHE A 343 6.75 -7.15 -13.40
CA PHE A 343 6.20 -6.89 -12.07
C PHE A 343 5.00 -5.91 -12.11
N GLY A 344 5.00 -4.96 -13.03
CA GLY A 344 3.83 -4.13 -13.30
C GLY A 344 2.64 -4.97 -13.76
N TYR A 345 2.86 -5.92 -14.68
CA TYR A 345 1.83 -6.84 -15.13
C TYR A 345 1.32 -7.74 -13.99
N ILE A 346 2.23 -8.29 -13.18
CA ILE A 346 1.87 -9.09 -11.98
C ILE A 346 0.96 -8.27 -11.08
N ARG A 347 1.31 -7.01 -10.79
CA ARG A 347 0.50 -6.17 -9.91
C ARG A 347 -0.88 -5.85 -10.50
N ILE A 348 -0.95 -5.54 -11.78
CA ILE A 348 -2.21 -5.12 -12.42
C ILE A 348 -3.15 -6.30 -12.69
N LYS A 349 -2.61 -7.45 -13.07
CA LYS A 349 -3.40 -8.59 -13.53
C LYS A 349 -3.53 -9.73 -12.54
N LEU A 350 -2.56 -9.91 -11.65
CA LEU A 350 -2.53 -11.04 -10.73
C LEU A 350 -2.85 -10.66 -9.28
N LEU A 351 -2.64 -9.42 -8.87
CA LEU A 351 -2.90 -8.89 -7.53
C LEU A 351 -3.99 -7.83 -7.52
#